data_4a48075eec181ea4049a5acfbe6c7dd6
#
_entry.id   4a48075eec181ea4049a5acfbe6c7dd6
#
_cell.length_a   1.000
_cell.length_b   1.000
_cell.length_c   1.000
_cell.angle_alpha   90.00
_cell.angle_beta   90.00
_cell.angle_gamma   90.00
#
_symmetry.space_group_name_H-M   'P 1'
#
loop_
_entity.id
_entity.type
_entity.pdbx_description
1 polymer ?
#
loop_
_entity_poly.entity_id
_entity_poly.type
_entity_poly.pdbx_seq_one_letter_code
_entity_poly.pdbx_strand_id
1 'polypeptide(L)'
;MTSRISRTKAQRLATEARTKAAAYPEISDSIRAYISAYRPAVIDDDTWAAVGPELREAMLRAGYLGQTHVRKMCSALSCYLGWRLAQRLPVAMADALHDDAIDQFYLRGMSDLGGRTRNDYRSLLHRLAARVSPEAALARSVSRGRNDVRPGYTSVQEAVIRRVSLAHRPGETRRRLCGLVGFSGGGGIDSQDFRWLRGRNVEVRDDGIHVQTEGPKARHVVIRRSYEPLVLVAIENVKPDDLIINLSVNKANPAAQVIAEAQLFDDVPHIEVRRLRTTWISWAITQRIPLNVILEATGLKSAGTLIDMVSYLPKSDDTSLLRDGGAL
;
A
#
# COMPACT_ATOMS: atom_id res chain seq x y z
N MET A 1 -27.40 33.26 3.65
CA MET A 1 -27.50 33.12 2.18
C MET A 1 -26.65 31.99 1.56
N THR A 2 -25.90 31.25 2.33
CA THR A 2 -24.94 30.19 1.88
C THR A 2 -25.55 28.82 1.63
N SER A 3 -26.80 28.53 2.04
CA SER A 3 -27.36 27.15 1.95
C SER A 3 -28.05 26.80 0.62
N ARG A 4 -28.43 27.77 -0.19
CA ARG A 4 -29.15 27.51 -1.47
C ARG A 4 -28.22 27.06 -2.61
N ILE A 5 -27.00 27.56 -2.67
CA ILE A 5 -26.03 27.21 -3.73
C ILE A 5 -25.50 25.77 -3.57
N SER A 6 -25.40 25.28 -2.35
CA SER A 6 -24.96 23.93 -2.06
C SER A 6 -25.96 22.85 -2.51
N ARG A 7 -27.28 23.10 -2.31
CA ARG A 7 -28.35 22.16 -2.72
C ARG A 7 -28.45 21.99 -4.23
N THR A 8 -28.32 23.07 -4.99
CA THR A 8 -28.42 23.04 -6.46
C THR A 8 -27.26 22.31 -7.09
N LYS A 9 -26.04 22.45 -6.53
CA LYS A 9 -24.85 21.71 -6.99
C LYS A 9 -24.94 20.22 -6.68
N ALA A 10 -25.44 19.86 -5.52
CA ALA A 10 -25.69 18.47 -5.12
C ALA A 10 -26.76 17.80 -5.99
N GLN A 11 -27.88 18.51 -6.29
CA GLN A 11 -28.92 18.01 -7.17
C GLN A 11 -28.44 17.83 -8.62
N ARG A 12 -27.61 18.73 -9.11
CA ARG A 12 -27.03 18.63 -10.47
C ARG A 12 -26.06 17.46 -10.60
N LEU A 13 -25.18 17.25 -9.60
CA LEU A 13 -24.29 16.10 -9.53
C LEU A 13 -25.07 14.76 -9.40
N ALA A 14 -26.16 14.74 -8.64
CA ALA A 14 -27.03 13.57 -8.51
C ALA A 14 -27.76 13.26 -9.84
N THR A 15 -28.19 14.28 -10.58
CA THR A 15 -28.84 14.09 -11.89
C THR A 15 -27.84 13.62 -12.96
N GLU A 16 -26.63 14.18 -12.99
CA GLU A 16 -25.56 13.75 -13.89
C GLU A 16 -25.10 12.31 -13.56
N ALA A 17 -25.06 11.93 -12.28
CA ALA A 17 -24.78 10.58 -11.84
C ALA A 17 -25.91 9.60 -12.22
N ARG A 18 -27.20 10.00 -12.12
CA ARG A 18 -28.35 9.21 -12.57
C ARG A 18 -28.31 8.93 -14.07
N THR A 19 -27.99 9.92 -14.88
CA THR A 19 -27.89 9.77 -16.35
C THR A 19 -26.73 8.85 -16.74
N LYS A 20 -25.62 8.86 -15.99
CA LYS A 20 -24.48 7.93 -16.16
C LYS A 20 -24.75 6.51 -15.62
N ALA A 21 -25.59 6.37 -14.60
CA ALA A 21 -25.92 5.06 -14.00
C ALA A 21 -26.98 4.26 -14.78
N ALA A 22 -27.68 4.90 -15.72
CA ALA A 22 -28.76 4.27 -16.49
C ALA A 22 -28.28 3.28 -17.57
N ALA A 23 -26.99 3.30 -17.93
CA ALA A 23 -26.38 2.29 -18.80
C ALA A 23 -25.40 1.46 -17.99
N TYR A 24 -25.57 0.13 -17.91
CA TYR A 24 -24.53 -0.76 -17.40
C TYR A 24 -23.25 -0.52 -18.19
N PRO A 25 -22.15 -0.11 -17.54
CA PRO A 25 -20.90 0.09 -18.27
C PRO A 25 -20.48 -1.22 -18.92
N GLU A 26 -19.90 -1.15 -20.11
CA GLU A 26 -19.38 -2.32 -20.79
C GLU A 26 -18.34 -3.02 -19.91
N ILE A 27 -18.69 -4.20 -19.43
CA ILE A 27 -17.83 -5.09 -18.65
C ILE A 27 -17.39 -6.21 -19.57
N SER A 28 -16.09 -6.54 -19.59
CA SER A 28 -15.60 -7.65 -20.38
C SER A 28 -16.26 -8.98 -19.97
N ASP A 29 -16.43 -9.89 -20.93
CA ASP A 29 -17.06 -11.20 -20.68
C ASP A 29 -16.32 -12.00 -19.60
N SER A 30 -15.00 -11.88 -19.52
CA SER A 30 -14.19 -12.53 -18.48
C SER A 30 -14.50 -12.02 -17.09
N ILE A 31 -14.75 -10.72 -16.93
CA ILE A 31 -15.16 -10.12 -15.65
C ILE A 31 -16.58 -10.53 -15.32
N ARG A 32 -17.48 -10.51 -16.28
CA ARG A 32 -18.88 -10.96 -16.10
C ARG A 32 -18.92 -12.41 -15.67
N ALA A 33 -18.19 -13.29 -16.33
CA ALA A 33 -18.08 -14.70 -15.97
C ALA A 33 -17.52 -14.89 -14.55
N TYR A 34 -16.49 -14.12 -14.18
CA TYR A 34 -15.92 -14.16 -12.85
C TYR A 34 -16.96 -13.75 -11.77
N ILE A 35 -17.69 -12.64 -11.96
CA ILE A 35 -18.72 -12.18 -11.02
C ILE A 35 -19.84 -13.24 -10.88
N SER A 36 -20.26 -13.83 -11.99
CA SER A 36 -21.31 -14.87 -11.99
C SER A 36 -20.90 -16.15 -11.26
N ALA A 37 -19.63 -16.56 -11.43
CA ALA A 37 -19.06 -17.75 -10.81
C ALA A 37 -18.53 -17.50 -9.39
N TYR A 38 -18.44 -16.23 -8.96
CA TYR A 38 -17.86 -15.90 -7.66
C TYR A 38 -18.67 -16.50 -6.51
N ARG A 39 -17.95 -17.19 -5.62
CA ARG A 39 -18.44 -17.70 -4.34
C ARG A 39 -17.32 -17.63 -3.31
N PRO A 40 -17.51 -16.97 -2.16
CA PRO A 40 -16.54 -16.94 -1.08
C PRO A 40 -16.54 -18.28 -0.32
N ALA A 41 -15.35 -18.79 0.02
CA ALA A 41 -15.21 -20.06 0.73
C ALA A 41 -15.63 -19.99 2.21
N VAL A 42 -15.72 -18.79 2.78
CA VAL A 42 -15.98 -18.57 4.21
C VAL A 42 -17.44 -18.29 4.54
N ILE A 43 -18.35 -18.28 3.56
CA ILE A 43 -19.77 -18.04 3.73
C ILE A 43 -20.53 -19.33 3.45
N ASP A 44 -21.40 -19.74 4.39
CA ASP A 44 -22.27 -20.90 4.24
C ASP A 44 -23.30 -20.72 3.11
N ASP A 45 -23.97 -21.82 2.72
CA ASP A 45 -24.87 -21.85 1.58
C ASP A 45 -26.13 -20.99 1.79
N ASP A 46 -26.69 -20.98 2.98
CA ASP A 46 -27.91 -20.23 3.28
C ASP A 46 -27.62 -18.71 3.27
N THR A 47 -26.55 -18.31 3.93
CA THR A 47 -26.08 -16.91 3.89
C THR A 47 -25.78 -16.50 2.45
N TRP A 48 -25.11 -17.37 1.66
CA TRP A 48 -24.80 -17.06 0.28
C TRP A 48 -26.03 -16.95 -0.61
N ALA A 49 -27.03 -17.78 -0.40
CA ALA A 49 -28.31 -17.68 -1.14
C ALA A 49 -28.98 -16.32 -0.94
N ALA A 50 -28.86 -15.73 0.26
CA ALA A 50 -29.42 -14.42 0.56
C ALA A 50 -28.56 -13.26 0.01
N VAL A 51 -27.23 -13.31 0.10
CA VAL A 51 -26.38 -12.16 -0.21
C VAL A 51 -25.78 -12.21 -1.63
N GLY A 52 -25.67 -13.38 -2.23
CA GLY A 52 -25.03 -13.59 -3.54
C GLY A 52 -25.70 -12.82 -4.69
N PRO A 53 -27.03 -12.81 -4.82
CA PRO A 53 -27.74 -12.04 -5.84
C PRO A 53 -27.43 -10.54 -5.73
N GLU A 54 -27.50 -9.97 -4.52
CA GLU A 54 -27.22 -8.56 -4.26
C GLU A 54 -25.78 -8.18 -4.59
N LEU A 55 -24.84 -9.06 -4.22
CA LEU A 55 -23.43 -8.85 -4.56
C LEU A 55 -23.22 -8.78 -6.07
N ARG A 56 -23.78 -9.75 -6.82
CA ARG A 56 -23.62 -9.80 -8.28
C ARG A 56 -24.21 -8.57 -8.95
N GLU A 57 -25.41 -8.17 -8.53
CA GLU A 57 -26.08 -6.98 -9.04
C GLU A 57 -25.25 -5.72 -8.79
N ALA A 58 -24.77 -5.51 -7.57
CA ALA A 58 -23.91 -4.38 -7.23
C ALA A 58 -22.62 -4.34 -8.05
N MET A 59 -21.98 -5.49 -8.24
CA MET A 59 -20.75 -5.59 -9.01
C MET A 59 -20.95 -5.31 -10.50
N LEU A 60 -22.07 -5.77 -11.07
CA LEU A 60 -22.44 -5.49 -12.46
C LEU A 60 -22.73 -4.01 -12.66
N ARG A 61 -23.49 -3.38 -11.75
CA ARG A 61 -23.78 -1.93 -11.79
C ARG A 61 -22.53 -1.08 -11.62
N ALA A 62 -21.58 -1.52 -10.81
CA ALA A 62 -20.35 -0.77 -10.56
C ALA A 62 -19.42 -0.67 -11.78
N GLY A 63 -19.50 -1.59 -12.74
CA GLY A 63 -18.77 -1.51 -14.00
C GLY A 63 -17.24 -1.51 -13.87
N TYR A 64 -16.70 -2.35 -13.02
CA TYR A 64 -15.23 -2.44 -12.87
C TYR A 64 -14.60 -3.18 -14.03
N LEU A 65 -13.48 -2.64 -14.55
CA LEU A 65 -12.79 -3.18 -15.72
C LEU A 65 -11.56 -4.07 -15.36
N GLY A 66 -11.06 -3.99 -14.13
CA GLY A 66 -9.84 -4.71 -13.74
C GLY A 66 -10.13 -5.92 -12.85
N GLN A 67 -9.73 -7.13 -13.29
CA GLN A 67 -10.00 -8.39 -12.57
C GLN A 67 -9.49 -8.41 -11.13
N THR A 68 -8.28 -7.89 -10.87
CA THR A 68 -7.72 -7.80 -9.50
C THR A 68 -8.58 -6.92 -8.60
N HIS A 69 -9.13 -5.83 -9.15
CA HIS A 69 -10.00 -4.92 -8.42
C HIS A 69 -11.34 -5.56 -8.11
N VAL A 70 -11.92 -6.26 -9.08
CA VAL A 70 -13.17 -7.03 -8.93
C VAL A 70 -13.04 -8.07 -7.83
N ARG A 71 -11.95 -8.86 -7.82
CA ARG A 71 -11.70 -9.87 -6.78
C ARG A 71 -11.71 -9.26 -5.37
N LYS A 72 -10.97 -8.18 -5.17
CA LYS A 72 -10.91 -7.49 -3.87
C LYS A 72 -12.26 -6.91 -3.46
N MET A 73 -12.99 -6.36 -4.41
CA MET A 73 -14.32 -5.80 -4.17
C MET A 73 -15.33 -6.88 -3.79
N CYS A 74 -15.36 -8.00 -4.53
CA CYS A 74 -16.21 -9.14 -4.19
C CYS A 74 -15.92 -9.67 -2.78
N SER A 75 -14.64 -9.76 -2.39
CA SER A 75 -14.22 -10.18 -1.06
C SER A 75 -14.69 -9.21 0.03
N ALA A 76 -14.52 -7.90 -0.17
CA ALA A 76 -14.98 -6.90 0.79
C ALA A 76 -16.51 -6.87 0.91
N LEU A 77 -17.21 -6.93 -0.22
CA LEU A 77 -18.67 -6.86 -0.26
C LEU A 77 -19.31 -8.12 0.33
N SER A 78 -18.78 -9.32 0.05
CA SER A 78 -19.28 -10.55 0.63
C SER A 78 -19.14 -10.58 2.16
N CYS A 79 -18.00 -10.14 2.67
CA CYS A 79 -17.76 -10.00 4.11
C CYS A 79 -18.73 -9.01 4.75
N TYR A 80 -18.97 -7.87 4.10
CA TYR A 80 -19.90 -6.84 4.56
C TYR A 80 -21.36 -7.32 4.59
N LEU A 81 -21.84 -7.91 3.49
CA LEU A 81 -23.22 -8.37 3.40
C LEU A 81 -23.49 -9.56 4.34
N GLY A 82 -22.53 -10.49 4.49
CA GLY A 82 -22.61 -11.57 5.46
C GLY A 82 -22.72 -11.05 6.89
N TRP A 83 -21.92 -10.04 7.25
CA TRP A 83 -22.03 -9.38 8.56
C TRP A 83 -23.40 -8.71 8.74
N ARG A 84 -23.91 -7.98 7.75
CA ARG A 84 -25.23 -7.37 7.83
C ARG A 84 -26.32 -8.38 8.07
N LEU A 85 -26.32 -9.50 7.34
CA LEU A 85 -27.28 -10.57 7.50
C LEU A 85 -27.19 -11.17 8.92
N ALA A 86 -25.99 -11.42 9.43
CA ALA A 86 -25.78 -11.91 10.80
C ALA A 86 -26.30 -10.93 11.87
N GLN A 87 -26.29 -9.62 11.57
CA GLN A 87 -26.86 -8.58 12.43
C GLN A 87 -28.38 -8.37 12.17
N ARG A 88 -29.01 -9.18 11.31
CA ARG A 88 -30.41 -9.06 10.88
C ARG A 88 -30.72 -7.69 10.23
N LEU A 89 -29.75 -7.11 9.57
CA LEU A 89 -29.87 -5.85 8.83
C LEU A 89 -30.23 -6.12 7.37
N PRO A 90 -30.96 -5.23 6.69
CA PRO A 90 -31.25 -5.36 5.27
C PRO A 90 -29.98 -5.46 4.42
N VAL A 91 -29.96 -6.39 3.45
CA VAL A 91 -28.84 -6.60 2.53
C VAL A 91 -29.03 -5.97 1.15
N ALA A 92 -30.24 -5.46 0.87
CA ALA A 92 -30.54 -4.74 -0.36
C ALA A 92 -29.58 -3.55 -0.53
N MET A 93 -29.08 -3.33 -1.76
CA MET A 93 -28.04 -2.33 -2.03
C MET A 93 -28.48 -0.92 -1.65
N ALA A 94 -29.77 -0.60 -1.80
CA ALA A 94 -30.31 0.71 -1.38
C ALA A 94 -30.11 1.00 0.11
N ASP A 95 -30.19 -0.05 0.95
CA ASP A 95 -30.06 0.04 2.41
C ASP A 95 -28.62 -0.23 2.88
N ALA A 96 -27.86 -0.98 2.10
CA ALA A 96 -26.53 -1.41 2.50
C ALA A 96 -25.43 -0.40 2.09
N LEU A 97 -25.56 0.25 0.94
CA LEU A 97 -24.51 1.12 0.41
C LEU A 97 -24.67 2.59 0.83
N HIS A 98 -24.88 2.81 2.12
CA HIS A 98 -24.81 4.12 2.78
C HIS A 98 -23.50 4.26 3.55
N ASP A 99 -22.95 5.46 3.55
CA ASP A 99 -21.67 5.76 4.24
C ASP A 99 -21.73 5.36 5.73
N ASP A 100 -22.82 5.70 6.43
CA ASP A 100 -22.99 5.36 7.85
C ASP A 100 -23.06 3.84 8.08
N ALA A 101 -23.70 3.08 7.20
CA ALA A 101 -23.78 1.62 7.30
C ALA A 101 -22.42 0.96 7.06
N ILE A 102 -21.64 1.47 6.12
CA ILE A 102 -20.26 1.03 5.85
C ILE A 102 -19.37 1.37 7.05
N ASP A 103 -19.52 2.55 7.63
CA ASP A 103 -18.74 2.97 8.80
C ASP A 103 -19.11 2.18 10.06
N GLN A 104 -20.37 1.77 10.24
CA GLN A 104 -20.75 0.81 11.30
C GLN A 104 -20.06 -0.53 11.14
N PHE A 105 -19.99 -1.06 9.91
CA PHE A 105 -19.23 -2.28 9.64
C PHE A 105 -17.74 -2.12 9.94
N TYR A 106 -17.13 -0.99 9.56
CA TYR A 106 -15.76 -0.69 9.90
C TYR A 106 -15.49 -0.71 11.39
N LEU A 107 -16.40 -0.16 12.19
CA LEU A 107 -16.26 -0.04 13.64
C LEU A 107 -16.55 -1.36 14.39
N ARG A 108 -17.51 -2.15 13.93
CA ARG A 108 -18.07 -3.30 14.67
C ARG A 108 -17.86 -4.65 14.00
N GLY A 109 -17.87 -4.70 12.67
CA GLY A 109 -17.86 -5.95 11.90
C GLY A 109 -16.48 -6.38 11.41
N MET A 110 -15.45 -5.59 11.65
CA MET A 110 -14.09 -5.88 11.18
C MET A 110 -13.07 -5.99 12.33
N SER A 111 -13.52 -6.27 13.58
CA SER A 111 -12.64 -6.35 14.76
C SER A 111 -11.47 -7.33 14.56
N ASP A 112 -11.76 -8.45 13.90
CA ASP A 112 -10.81 -9.56 13.71
C ASP A 112 -9.86 -9.36 12.52
N LEU A 113 -10.06 -8.29 11.75
CA LEU A 113 -9.23 -7.97 10.60
C LEU A 113 -8.10 -7.00 10.99
N GLY A 114 -6.92 -7.21 10.44
CA GLY A 114 -5.81 -6.28 10.60
C GLY A 114 -6.13 -4.88 10.07
N GLY A 115 -5.63 -3.82 10.71
CA GLY A 115 -5.97 -2.42 10.44
C GLY A 115 -5.87 -2.03 8.95
N ARG A 116 -4.88 -2.56 8.23
CA ARG A 116 -4.76 -2.34 6.77
C ARG A 116 -5.93 -2.93 5.98
N THR A 117 -6.32 -4.16 6.27
CA THR A 117 -7.44 -4.83 5.59
C THR A 117 -8.74 -4.09 5.87
N ARG A 118 -8.95 -3.65 7.12
CA ARG A 118 -10.11 -2.84 7.51
C ARG A 118 -10.21 -1.56 6.68
N ASN A 119 -9.11 -0.80 6.57
CA ASN A 119 -9.05 0.43 5.80
C ASN A 119 -9.23 0.18 4.29
N ASP A 120 -8.66 -0.91 3.77
CA ASP A 120 -8.82 -1.30 2.36
C ASP A 120 -10.30 -1.66 2.07
N TYR A 121 -10.95 -2.47 2.91
CA TYR A 121 -12.35 -2.86 2.74
C TYR A 121 -13.29 -1.66 2.85
N ARG A 122 -13.11 -0.81 3.86
CA ARG A 122 -13.87 0.43 3.98
C ARG A 122 -13.75 1.29 2.73
N SER A 123 -12.52 1.52 2.25
CA SER A 123 -12.27 2.32 1.04
C SER A 123 -12.86 1.69 -0.23
N LEU A 124 -12.91 0.37 -0.31
CA LEU A 124 -13.54 -0.36 -1.41
C LEU A 124 -15.05 -0.18 -1.38
N LEU A 125 -15.69 -0.36 -0.22
CA LEU A 125 -17.13 -0.25 -0.04
C LEU A 125 -17.64 1.18 -0.31
N HIS A 126 -16.97 2.21 0.20
CA HIS A 126 -17.32 3.61 -0.13
C HIS A 126 -17.20 3.92 -1.63
N ARG A 127 -16.18 3.37 -2.31
CA ARG A 127 -16.05 3.51 -3.77
C ARG A 127 -17.16 2.77 -4.52
N LEU A 128 -17.59 1.62 -4.01
CA LEU A 128 -18.72 0.89 -4.57
C LEU A 128 -20.01 1.69 -4.37
N ALA A 129 -20.28 2.18 -3.16
CA ALA A 129 -21.44 3.01 -2.84
C ALA A 129 -21.54 4.24 -3.75
N ALA A 130 -20.43 4.96 -3.95
CA ALA A 130 -20.38 6.10 -4.85
C ALA A 130 -20.70 5.78 -6.32
N ARG A 131 -20.52 4.52 -6.75
CA ARG A 131 -20.83 4.08 -8.11
C ARG A 131 -22.26 3.54 -8.26
N VAL A 132 -22.72 2.79 -7.27
CA VAL A 132 -23.99 2.06 -7.32
C VAL A 132 -25.13 2.90 -6.75
N SER A 133 -24.86 3.69 -5.72
CA SER A 133 -25.84 4.52 -5.00
C SER A 133 -25.27 5.92 -4.74
N PRO A 134 -25.03 6.74 -5.77
CA PRO A 134 -24.39 8.04 -5.61
C PRO A 134 -25.16 9.01 -4.72
N GLU A 135 -26.47 8.79 -4.55
CA GLU A 135 -27.35 9.60 -3.67
C GLU A 135 -27.07 9.33 -2.19
N ALA A 136 -26.64 8.11 -1.86
CA ALA A 136 -26.34 7.68 -0.50
C ALA A 136 -24.89 8.00 -0.07
N ALA A 137 -24.02 8.29 -1.01
CA ALA A 137 -22.58 8.53 -0.79
C ALA A 137 -22.22 9.98 -0.39
N LEU A 138 -23.20 10.82 -0.06
CA LEU A 138 -22.99 12.25 0.23
C LEU A 138 -22.79 12.56 1.72
N ALA A 139 -22.84 11.56 2.61
CA ALA A 139 -22.59 11.74 4.02
C ALA A 139 -21.07 11.77 4.32
N ARG A 140 -20.67 12.54 5.32
CA ARG A 140 -19.26 12.60 5.75
C ARG A 140 -18.84 11.30 6.40
N SER A 141 -17.80 10.69 5.88
CA SER A 141 -17.23 9.46 6.46
C SER A 141 -16.52 9.72 7.79
N VAL A 142 -16.60 8.76 8.70
CA VAL A 142 -15.84 8.73 9.96
C VAL A 142 -14.34 8.80 9.68
N SER A 143 -13.58 9.45 10.55
CA SER A 143 -12.12 9.55 10.44
C SER A 143 -11.49 8.15 10.32
N ARG A 144 -10.61 7.97 9.36
CA ARG A 144 -9.89 6.72 9.16
C ARG A 144 -8.99 6.44 10.36
N GLY A 145 -9.04 5.23 10.89
CA GLY A 145 -8.01 4.74 11.80
C GLY A 145 -6.63 4.76 11.10
N ARG A 146 -5.59 5.05 11.87
CA ARG A 146 -4.21 5.03 11.35
C ARG A 146 -3.84 3.62 10.92
N ASN A 147 -3.12 3.51 9.80
CA ASN A 147 -2.50 2.24 9.43
C ASN A 147 -1.41 1.91 10.45
N ASP A 148 -1.34 0.65 10.89
CA ASP A 148 -0.21 0.16 11.69
C ASP A 148 1.06 0.23 10.84
N VAL A 149 1.84 1.28 11.06
CA VAL A 149 3.19 1.40 10.52
C VAL A 149 4.11 0.62 11.45
N ARG A 150 4.77 -0.41 10.95
CA ARG A 150 5.78 -1.11 11.75
C ARG A 150 6.96 -0.19 11.97
N PRO A 151 7.51 -0.14 13.21
CA PRO A 151 8.71 0.66 13.49
C PRO A 151 9.88 0.18 12.62
N GLY A 152 10.79 1.09 12.29
CA GLY A 152 12.04 0.78 11.63
C GLY A 152 12.89 -0.21 12.44
N TYR A 153 13.97 -0.66 11.87
CA TYR A 153 14.99 -1.43 12.61
C TYR A 153 15.77 -0.49 13.54
N THR A 154 16.15 -0.99 14.70
CA THR A 154 17.13 -0.30 15.55
C THR A 154 18.50 -0.30 14.87
N SER A 155 19.40 0.59 15.28
CA SER A 155 20.77 0.65 14.74
C SER A 155 21.52 -0.69 14.87
N VAL A 156 21.29 -1.43 15.96
CA VAL A 156 21.86 -2.77 16.16
C VAL A 156 21.29 -3.77 15.17
N GLN A 157 19.97 -3.83 15.01
CA GLN A 157 19.31 -4.70 14.04
C GLN A 157 19.75 -4.38 12.61
N GLU A 158 19.86 -3.09 12.28
CA GLU A 158 20.32 -2.61 10.99
C GLU A 158 21.75 -3.06 10.69
N ALA A 159 22.66 -2.97 11.69
CA ALA A 159 24.02 -3.45 11.57
C ALA A 159 24.11 -4.98 11.39
N VAL A 160 23.32 -5.75 12.14
CA VAL A 160 23.22 -7.21 11.97
C VAL A 160 22.75 -7.57 10.56
N ILE A 161 21.66 -6.98 10.09
CA ILE A 161 21.10 -7.24 8.76
C ILE A 161 22.13 -6.95 7.67
N ARG A 162 22.81 -5.82 7.73
CA ARG A 162 23.87 -5.47 6.74
C ARG A 162 25.01 -6.50 6.76
N ARG A 163 25.48 -6.84 7.96
CA ARG A 163 26.60 -7.79 8.12
C ARG A 163 26.26 -9.18 7.61
N VAL A 164 25.10 -9.73 7.97
CA VAL A 164 24.73 -11.08 7.51
C VAL A 164 24.47 -11.11 6.01
N SER A 165 23.94 -10.04 5.42
CA SER A 165 23.74 -9.95 3.98
C SER A 165 25.08 -9.95 3.22
N LEU A 166 26.07 -9.22 3.71
CA LEU A 166 27.43 -9.22 3.12
C LEU A 166 28.17 -10.53 3.35
N ALA A 167 28.01 -11.16 4.52
CA ALA A 167 28.67 -12.40 4.88
C ALA A 167 27.99 -13.64 4.29
N HIS A 168 26.82 -13.50 3.68
CA HIS A 168 26.13 -14.61 3.06
C HIS A 168 27.02 -15.30 2.01
N ARG A 169 26.82 -16.63 1.83
CA ARG A 169 27.58 -17.43 0.85
C ARG A 169 27.55 -16.79 -0.53
N PRO A 170 28.71 -16.62 -1.20
CA PRO A 170 28.76 -16.05 -2.55
C PRO A 170 27.81 -16.73 -3.53
N GLY A 171 27.18 -15.93 -4.38
CA GLY A 171 26.26 -16.40 -5.41
C GLY A 171 25.05 -15.46 -5.61
N GLU A 172 24.12 -15.89 -6.43
CA GLU A 172 22.96 -15.11 -6.82
C GLU A 172 22.07 -14.71 -5.63
N THR A 173 21.88 -15.60 -4.65
CA THR A 173 21.08 -15.30 -3.45
C THR A 173 21.70 -14.17 -2.64
N ARG A 174 23.04 -14.18 -2.44
CA ARG A 174 23.75 -13.09 -1.77
C ARG A 174 23.57 -11.78 -2.53
N ARG A 175 23.78 -11.80 -3.84
CA ARG A 175 23.64 -10.61 -4.70
C ARG A 175 22.26 -10.00 -4.58
N ARG A 176 21.20 -10.82 -4.69
CA ARG A 176 19.81 -10.41 -4.57
C ARG A 176 19.45 -9.91 -3.17
N LEU A 177 19.92 -10.59 -2.12
CA LEU A 177 19.71 -10.17 -0.73
C LEU A 177 20.39 -8.82 -0.46
N CYS A 178 21.66 -8.68 -0.86
CA CYS A 178 22.41 -7.43 -0.76
C CYS A 178 21.69 -6.30 -1.51
N GLY A 179 21.12 -6.58 -2.68
CA GLY A 179 20.34 -5.61 -3.43
C GLY A 179 19.07 -5.17 -2.68
N LEU A 180 18.26 -6.11 -2.16
CA LEU A 180 17.07 -5.77 -1.39
C LEU A 180 17.42 -4.91 -0.18
N VAL A 181 18.43 -5.31 0.59
CA VAL A 181 18.83 -4.59 1.81
C VAL A 181 19.50 -3.26 1.47
N GLY A 182 20.42 -3.24 0.49
CA GLY A 182 21.18 -2.08 0.09
C GLY A 182 20.31 -0.95 -0.45
N PHE A 183 19.44 -1.25 -1.41
CA PHE A 183 18.60 -0.22 -2.02
C PHE A 183 17.46 0.22 -1.09
N SER A 184 16.84 -0.68 -0.33
CA SER A 184 15.73 -0.29 0.53
C SER A 184 16.19 0.39 1.82
N GLY A 185 17.24 -0.12 2.47
CA GLY A 185 17.79 0.46 3.71
C GLY A 185 18.73 1.64 3.44
N GLY A 186 19.40 1.66 2.29
CA GLY A 186 20.33 2.72 1.89
C GLY A 186 19.68 3.88 1.16
N GLY A 187 18.64 3.62 0.36
CA GLY A 187 18.01 4.63 -0.49
C GLY A 187 16.50 4.76 -0.34
N GLY A 188 15.87 4.03 0.58
CA GLY A 188 14.43 4.07 0.76
C GLY A 188 13.63 3.55 -0.45
N ILE A 189 14.23 2.72 -1.30
CA ILE A 189 13.61 2.18 -2.51
C ILE A 189 12.51 1.18 -2.13
N ASP A 190 11.34 1.30 -2.78
CA ASP A 190 10.16 0.46 -2.54
C ASP A 190 10.30 -0.88 -3.29
N SER A 191 9.64 -1.92 -2.78
CA SER A 191 9.60 -3.23 -3.42
C SER A 191 9.07 -3.20 -4.87
N GLN A 192 8.22 -2.23 -5.19
CA GLN A 192 7.68 -2.06 -6.55
C GLN A 192 8.71 -1.48 -7.53
N ASP A 193 9.66 -0.68 -7.04
CA ASP A 193 10.68 -0.04 -7.87
C ASP A 193 11.68 -1.06 -8.43
N PHE A 194 11.89 -2.18 -7.73
CA PHE A 194 12.80 -3.25 -8.19
C PHE A 194 12.42 -3.87 -9.54
N ARG A 195 11.17 -3.71 -9.97
CA ARG A 195 10.73 -4.17 -11.31
C ARG A 195 11.35 -3.38 -12.46
N TRP A 196 11.86 -2.20 -12.15
CA TRP A 196 12.41 -1.26 -13.12
C TRP A 196 13.89 -1.01 -12.91
N LEU A 197 14.46 -1.48 -11.78
CA LEU A 197 15.83 -1.18 -11.38
C LEU A 197 16.81 -2.07 -12.15
N ARG A 198 17.54 -1.46 -13.08
CA ARG A 198 18.53 -2.10 -13.98
C ARG A 198 19.93 -1.63 -13.67
N GLY A 199 20.94 -2.30 -14.22
CA GLY A 199 22.34 -1.92 -14.06
C GLY A 199 22.58 -0.46 -14.46
N ARG A 200 22.04 0.00 -15.58
CA ARG A 200 22.15 1.38 -16.06
C ARG A 200 21.57 2.45 -15.14
N ASN A 201 20.73 2.05 -14.19
CA ASN A 201 20.12 2.98 -13.25
C ASN A 201 21.01 3.32 -12.06
N VAL A 202 22.15 2.67 -11.93
CA VAL A 202 23.07 2.85 -10.79
C VAL A 202 24.39 3.38 -11.31
N GLU A 203 24.80 4.52 -10.75
CA GLU A 203 26.06 5.16 -11.08
C GLU A 203 26.91 5.31 -9.81
N VAL A 204 28.12 4.79 -9.86
CA VAL A 204 29.10 4.92 -8.77
C VAL A 204 29.95 6.15 -9.07
N ARG A 205 29.90 7.14 -8.18
CA ARG A 205 30.62 8.42 -8.29
C ARG A 205 31.54 8.62 -7.08
N ASP A 206 32.39 9.64 -7.13
CA ASP A 206 33.26 9.99 -6.02
C ASP A 206 32.51 10.44 -4.77
N ASP A 207 31.32 11.03 -4.95
CA ASP A 207 30.43 11.51 -3.88
C ASP A 207 29.43 10.46 -3.39
N GLY A 208 29.42 9.24 -3.95
CA GLY A 208 28.58 8.12 -3.52
C GLY A 208 27.91 7.36 -4.66
N ILE A 209 26.98 6.47 -4.31
CA ILE A 209 26.22 5.69 -5.27
C ILE A 209 24.89 6.38 -5.53
N HIS A 210 24.70 6.79 -6.78
CA HIS A 210 23.52 7.45 -7.29
C HIS A 210 22.60 6.46 -8.01
N VAL A 211 21.29 6.55 -7.76
CA VAL A 211 20.30 5.66 -8.34
C VAL A 211 19.19 6.49 -8.99
N GLN A 212 19.01 6.32 -10.28
CA GLN A 212 17.88 6.88 -11.02
C GLN A 212 16.81 5.81 -11.19
N THR A 213 15.75 5.84 -10.38
CA THR A 213 14.65 4.88 -10.53
C THR A 213 13.83 5.20 -11.77
N GLU A 214 13.23 4.17 -12.37
CA GLU A 214 12.29 4.30 -13.49
C GLU A 214 10.85 3.97 -13.05
N GLY A 215 9.88 4.10 -13.98
CA GLY A 215 8.48 3.75 -13.75
C GLY A 215 7.64 4.89 -13.17
N PRO A 216 6.46 4.58 -12.60
CA PRO A 216 5.47 5.60 -12.18
C PRO A 216 5.94 6.55 -11.08
N LYS A 217 7.03 6.19 -10.38
CA LYS A 217 7.63 6.97 -9.29
C LYS A 217 9.12 7.19 -9.57
N ALA A 218 9.45 7.48 -10.83
CA ALA A 218 10.83 7.78 -11.24
C ALA A 218 11.39 8.93 -10.40
N ARG A 219 12.59 8.74 -9.85
CA ARG A 219 13.25 9.73 -8.99
C ARG A 219 14.74 9.42 -8.85
N HIS A 220 15.48 10.43 -8.44
CA HIS A 220 16.88 10.30 -8.09
C HIS A 220 17.03 10.05 -6.59
N VAL A 221 17.92 9.13 -6.22
CA VAL A 221 18.22 8.75 -4.84
C VAL A 221 19.72 8.56 -4.69
N VAL A 222 20.28 8.98 -3.56
CA VAL A 222 21.66 8.69 -3.18
C VAL A 222 21.68 7.67 -2.06
N ILE A 223 22.52 6.67 -2.19
CA ILE A 223 22.62 5.58 -1.20
C ILE A 223 23.43 6.04 0.02
N ARG A 224 22.91 5.77 1.23
CA ARG A 224 23.65 6.00 2.47
C ARG A 224 24.99 5.25 2.44
N ARG A 225 26.08 5.94 2.78
CA ARG A 225 27.45 5.38 2.77
C ARG A 225 27.55 3.99 3.44
N SER A 226 26.85 3.78 4.56
CA SER A 226 26.88 2.51 5.27
C SER A 226 26.22 1.33 4.52
N TYR A 227 25.51 1.58 3.42
CA TYR A 227 24.88 0.58 2.56
C TYR A 227 25.53 0.41 1.20
N GLU A 228 26.48 1.29 0.84
CA GLU A 228 27.19 1.19 -0.44
C GLU A 228 27.84 -0.18 -0.68
N PRO A 229 28.50 -0.82 0.32
CA PRO A 229 29.09 -2.14 0.10
C PRO A 229 28.06 -3.20 -0.34
N LEU A 230 26.81 -3.10 0.14
CA LEU A 230 25.73 -4.00 -0.26
C LEU A 230 25.30 -3.74 -1.71
N VAL A 231 25.21 -2.47 -2.09
CA VAL A 231 24.84 -2.09 -3.45
C VAL A 231 25.94 -2.51 -4.44
N LEU A 232 27.20 -2.35 -4.10
CA LEU A 232 28.32 -2.79 -4.93
C LEU A 232 28.27 -4.31 -5.18
N VAL A 233 28.00 -5.12 -4.16
CA VAL A 233 27.76 -6.58 -4.33
C VAL A 233 26.55 -6.82 -5.23
N ALA A 234 25.49 -6.04 -5.08
CA ALA A 234 24.25 -6.25 -5.84
C ALA A 234 24.41 -5.97 -7.35
N ILE A 235 25.27 -5.02 -7.71
CA ILE A 235 25.51 -4.62 -9.12
C ILE A 235 26.69 -5.35 -9.76
N GLU A 236 27.41 -6.14 -8.99
CA GLU A 236 28.55 -6.91 -9.49
C GLU A 236 28.14 -7.79 -10.69
N ASN A 237 28.82 -7.61 -11.81
CA ASN A 237 28.56 -8.34 -13.08
C ASN A 237 27.13 -8.16 -13.67
N VAL A 238 26.35 -7.16 -13.23
CA VAL A 238 25.05 -6.83 -13.82
C VAL A 238 25.27 -5.99 -15.08
N LYS A 239 24.72 -6.44 -16.21
CA LYS A 239 24.78 -5.67 -17.45
C LYS A 239 23.85 -4.45 -17.37
N PRO A 240 24.08 -3.39 -18.14
CA PRO A 240 23.26 -2.18 -18.09
C PRO A 240 21.76 -2.42 -18.22
N ASP A 241 21.33 -3.34 -19.06
CA ASP A 241 19.91 -3.61 -19.33
C ASP A 241 19.31 -4.73 -18.47
N ASP A 242 20.13 -5.44 -17.70
CA ASP A 242 19.66 -6.51 -16.83
C ASP A 242 19.05 -5.93 -15.56
N LEU A 243 17.99 -6.58 -15.05
CA LEU A 243 17.44 -6.25 -13.75
C LEU A 243 18.46 -6.60 -12.64
N ILE A 244 18.72 -5.66 -11.73
CA ILE A 244 19.62 -5.88 -10.60
C ILE A 244 19.06 -6.99 -9.71
N ILE A 245 17.74 -6.97 -9.48
CA ILE A 245 17.05 -8.01 -8.72
C ILE A 245 15.94 -8.56 -9.60
N ASN A 246 16.15 -9.74 -10.17
CA ASN A 246 15.13 -10.42 -10.95
C ASN A 246 14.08 -11.01 -10.02
N LEU A 247 13.01 -10.27 -9.80
CA LEU A 247 11.88 -10.71 -8.97
C LEU A 247 10.81 -11.36 -9.84
N SER A 248 10.30 -12.52 -9.42
CA SER A 248 9.20 -13.19 -10.11
C SER A 248 7.95 -12.31 -10.14
N VAL A 249 7.50 -11.93 -11.35
CA VAL A 249 6.28 -11.11 -11.54
C VAL A 249 4.99 -11.84 -11.15
N ASN A 250 5.03 -13.16 -11.09
CA ASN A 250 3.86 -13.99 -10.81
C ASN A 250 3.59 -14.18 -9.31
N LYS A 251 4.46 -13.70 -8.42
CA LYS A 251 4.30 -13.86 -6.98
C LYS A 251 3.77 -12.58 -6.33
N ALA A 252 2.89 -12.76 -5.34
CA ALA A 252 2.29 -11.64 -4.60
C ALA A 252 3.33 -10.83 -3.82
N ASN A 253 4.39 -11.49 -3.30
CA ASN A 253 5.49 -10.84 -2.58
C ASN A 253 6.84 -11.44 -3.02
N PRO A 254 7.37 -11.02 -4.17
CA PRO A 254 8.60 -11.60 -4.69
C PRO A 254 9.84 -11.28 -3.85
N ALA A 255 9.85 -10.15 -3.13
CA ALA A 255 10.95 -9.81 -2.22
C ALA A 255 11.04 -10.79 -1.02
N ALA A 256 9.90 -11.22 -0.47
CA ALA A 256 9.87 -12.20 0.60
C ALA A 256 10.44 -13.56 0.15
N GLN A 257 10.31 -13.91 -1.12
CA GLN A 257 10.92 -15.12 -1.66
C GLN A 257 12.46 -15.06 -1.62
N VAL A 258 13.05 -13.93 -2.05
CA VAL A 258 14.51 -13.76 -1.99
C VAL A 258 15.02 -13.91 -0.55
N ILE A 259 14.30 -13.33 0.40
CA ILE A 259 14.63 -13.41 1.83
C ILE A 259 14.51 -14.86 2.33
N ALA A 260 13.47 -15.59 1.95
CA ALA A 260 13.30 -17.01 2.32
C ALA A 260 14.37 -17.91 1.70
N GLU A 261 14.76 -17.65 0.43
CA GLU A 261 15.84 -18.37 -0.25
C GLU A 261 17.21 -18.17 0.42
N ALA A 262 17.38 -17.06 1.13
CA ALA A 262 18.62 -16.78 1.86
C ALA A 262 18.81 -17.66 3.12
N GLN A 263 17.76 -18.31 3.62
CA GLN A 263 17.83 -19.23 4.77
C GLN A 263 18.66 -18.67 5.94
N LEU A 264 18.34 -17.43 6.33
CA LEU A 264 19.03 -16.76 7.43
C LEU A 264 18.74 -17.47 8.77
N PHE A 265 19.68 -17.37 9.71
CA PHE A 265 19.51 -17.93 11.05
C PHE A 265 18.37 -17.24 11.81
N ASP A 266 17.77 -17.94 12.78
CA ASP A 266 16.62 -17.46 13.54
C ASP A 266 16.93 -16.26 14.43
N ASP A 267 18.18 -16.02 14.79
CA ASP A 267 18.64 -14.87 15.57
C ASP A 267 18.80 -13.60 14.72
N VAL A 268 18.73 -13.71 13.39
CA VAL A 268 18.75 -12.58 12.50
C VAL A 268 17.38 -11.90 12.50
N PRO A 269 17.32 -10.56 12.68
CA PRO A 269 16.04 -9.85 12.61
C PRO A 269 15.32 -10.14 11.29
N HIS A 270 14.03 -10.52 11.36
CA HIS A 270 13.23 -10.79 10.15
C HIS A 270 13.27 -9.61 9.19
N ILE A 271 13.80 -9.85 7.98
CA ILE A 271 14.00 -8.81 6.97
C ILE A 271 12.70 -8.56 6.21
N GLU A 272 12.27 -7.31 6.16
CA GLU A 272 11.14 -6.83 5.35
C GLU A 272 11.56 -5.57 4.60
N VAL A 273 11.40 -5.55 3.28
CA VAL A 273 11.71 -4.39 2.42
C VAL A 273 10.99 -3.13 2.90
N ARG A 274 9.71 -3.26 3.27
CA ARG A 274 8.92 -2.14 3.79
C ARG A 274 9.52 -1.59 5.09
N ARG A 275 9.98 -2.46 5.98
CA ARG A 275 10.59 -2.08 7.25
C ARG A 275 11.97 -1.44 7.06
N LEU A 276 12.77 -1.93 6.09
CA LEU A 276 14.03 -1.29 5.68
C LEU A 276 13.79 0.13 5.18
N ARG A 277 12.78 0.33 4.35
CA ARG A 277 12.39 1.67 3.89
C ARG A 277 11.92 2.57 5.04
N THR A 278 11.14 2.05 5.99
CA THR A 278 10.76 2.79 7.20
C THR A 278 12.00 3.21 8.00
N THR A 279 13.00 2.33 8.11
CA THR A 279 14.29 2.62 8.75
C THR A 279 15.02 3.79 8.06
N TRP A 280 15.08 3.77 6.72
CA TRP A 280 15.67 4.85 5.95
C TRP A 280 14.95 6.19 6.18
N ILE A 281 13.61 6.19 6.15
CA ILE A 281 12.82 7.41 6.38
C ILE A 281 13.05 7.93 7.82
N SER A 282 13.02 7.06 8.83
CA SER A 282 13.28 7.44 10.22
C SER A 282 14.68 8.04 10.37
N TRP A 283 15.68 7.42 9.76
CA TRP A 283 17.03 7.96 9.72
C TRP A 283 17.08 9.34 9.04
N ALA A 284 16.46 9.51 7.88
CA ALA A 284 16.44 10.77 7.15
C ALA A 284 15.84 11.91 7.98
N ILE A 285 14.75 11.62 8.71
CA ILE A 285 14.13 12.59 9.62
C ILE A 285 15.08 12.93 10.78
N THR A 286 15.74 11.93 11.39
CA THR A 286 16.69 12.17 12.50
C THR A 286 17.96 12.92 12.05
N GLN A 287 18.34 12.80 10.77
CA GLN A 287 19.42 13.59 10.17
C GLN A 287 18.96 15.00 9.74
N ARG A 288 17.74 15.39 10.07
CA ARG A 288 17.19 16.71 9.73
C ARG A 288 17.15 16.99 8.23
N ILE A 289 17.07 15.95 7.40
CA ILE A 289 16.92 16.14 5.96
C ILE A 289 15.56 16.84 5.71
N PRO A 290 15.51 17.89 4.88
CA PRO A 290 14.28 18.62 4.60
C PRO A 290 13.15 17.69 4.12
N LEU A 291 11.93 17.95 4.57
CA LEU A 291 10.76 17.11 4.31
C LEU A 291 10.48 16.92 2.82
N ASN A 292 10.64 17.98 2.02
CA ASN A 292 10.49 17.92 0.57
C ASN A 292 11.49 16.95 -0.08
N VAL A 293 12.74 16.94 0.39
CA VAL A 293 13.79 16.02 -0.10
C VAL A 293 13.44 14.57 0.27
N ILE A 294 12.93 14.33 1.50
CA ILE A 294 12.49 13.00 1.92
C ILE A 294 11.32 12.53 1.05
N LEU A 295 10.33 13.38 0.79
CA LEU A 295 9.18 13.04 -0.05
C LEU A 295 9.60 12.72 -1.48
N GLU A 296 10.49 13.52 -2.05
CA GLU A 296 11.05 13.30 -3.38
C GLU A 296 11.82 11.97 -3.44
N ALA A 297 12.81 11.79 -2.57
CA ALA A 297 13.64 10.58 -2.52
C ALA A 297 12.83 9.29 -2.28
N THR A 298 11.70 9.38 -1.56
CA THR A 298 10.80 8.24 -1.33
C THR A 298 9.73 8.07 -2.39
N GLY A 299 9.49 9.07 -3.23
CA GLY A 299 8.36 9.09 -4.16
C GLY A 299 6.99 9.11 -3.47
N LEU A 300 6.93 9.64 -2.26
CA LEU A 300 5.68 9.85 -1.53
C LEU A 300 5.00 11.13 -2.01
N LYS A 301 3.71 11.03 -2.33
CA LYS A 301 2.92 12.18 -2.79
C LYS A 301 2.44 13.10 -1.67
N SER A 302 2.51 12.64 -0.42
CA SER A 302 2.06 13.40 0.75
C SER A 302 2.79 12.96 2.02
N ALA A 303 2.81 13.84 3.01
CA ALA A 303 3.39 13.58 4.32
C ALA A 303 2.57 12.60 5.20
N GLY A 304 1.40 12.12 4.76
CA GLY A 304 0.53 11.26 5.56
C GLY A 304 1.24 10.02 6.14
N THR A 305 2.06 9.35 5.32
CA THR A 305 2.86 8.21 5.79
C THR A 305 3.90 8.62 6.84
N LEU A 306 4.46 9.83 6.74
CA LEU A 306 5.45 10.32 7.70
C LEU A 306 4.79 10.66 9.04
N ILE A 307 3.56 11.18 9.02
CA ILE A 307 2.77 11.44 10.22
C ILE A 307 2.52 10.15 11.00
N ASP A 308 2.21 9.05 10.31
CA ASP A 308 2.02 7.73 10.93
C ASP A 308 3.31 7.20 11.60
N MET A 309 4.48 7.72 11.21
CA MET A 309 5.78 7.32 11.75
C MET A 309 6.22 8.16 12.96
N VAL A 310 5.60 9.31 13.21
CA VAL A 310 6.02 10.24 14.28
C VAL A 310 6.07 9.56 15.64
N SER A 311 5.15 8.64 15.94
CA SER A 311 5.13 7.90 17.22
C SER A 311 6.34 6.97 17.42
N TYR A 312 7.08 6.64 16.37
CA TYR A 312 8.25 5.77 16.41
C TYR A 312 9.57 6.53 16.30
N LEU A 313 9.51 7.84 16.11
CA LEU A 313 10.71 8.67 16.09
C LEU A 313 11.20 8.91 17.51
N PRO A 314 12.54 9.01 17.71
CA PRO A 314 13.07 9.41 19.00
C PRO A 314 12.50 10.79 19.38
N LYS A 315 12.05 10.92 20.62
CA LYS A 315 11.66 12.21 21.16
C LYS A 315 12.92 13.07 21.27
N SER A 316 12.82 14.31 20.81
CA SER A 316 13.87 15.29 21.01
C SER A 316 13.48 16.16 22.22
N ASP A 317 14.33 16.20 23.22
CA ASP A 317 14.21 17.12 24.35
C ASP A 317 14.93 18.46 24.07
N ASP A 318 15.49 18.60 22.88
CA ASP A 318 16.23 19.77 22.45
C ASP A 318 15.30 20.91 22.06
N THR A 319 15.02 21.78 23.03
CA THR A 319 14.18 22.97 22.82
C THR A 319 14.87 24.05 21.99
N SER A 320 16.19 23.97 21.77
CA SER A 320 16.91 24.90 20.91
C SER A 320 16.41 24.80 19.46
N LEU A 321 15.97 23.61 19.03
CA LEU A 321 15.35 23.42 17.73
C LEU A 321 14.12 24.31 17.49
N LEU A 322 13.35 24.55 18.53
CA LEU A 322 12.17 25.43 18.46
C LEU A 322 12.54 26.90 18.49
N ARG A 323 13.64 27.24 19.16
CA ARG A 323 14.08 28.62 19.31
C ARG A 323 14.89 29.11 18.10
N ASP A 324 15.86 28.32 17.66
CA ASP A 324 16.89 28.76 16.68
C ASP A 324 16.73 28.08 15.31
N GLY A 325 15.62 27.33 15.08
CA GLY A 325 15.36 26.64 13.81
C GLY A 325 16.35 25.51 13.51
N GLY A 326 17.10 25.06 14.52
CA GLY A 326 18.11 24.00 14.36
C GLY A 326 19.36 24.45 13.60
N ALA A 327 19.60 25.75 13.50
CA ALA A 327 20.86 26.27 12.96
C ALA A 327 22.02 25.84 13.89
N LEU A 328 22.96 25.12 13.31
CA LEU A 328 24.28 24.82 13.90
C LEU A 328 25.20 25.99 13.66
#